data_3f60cc50ab2496e22e10c79c60b862cb
#
_entry.id   3f60cc50ab2496e22e10c79c60b862cb
#
_cell.length_a   1.000
_cell.length_b   1.000
_cell.length_c   1.000
_cell.angle_alpha   90.00
_cell.angle_beta   90.00
_cell.angle_gamma   90.00
#
_symmetry.space_group_name_H-M   'P 1'
#
loop_
_entity.id
_entity.type
_entity.pdbx_description
1 polymer ?
#
loop_
_entity_poly.entity_id
_entity_poly.type
_entity_poly.pdbx_seq_one_letter_code
_entity_poly.pdbx_strand_id
1 'polypeptide(L)'
;MQDKNRHIEGQWLPTTKKEIDHLGWDYIDVILFTGDAYIDHPSMGTAVIGRVLEAHGYRVAIVPQPNWRDDLRDFRKLGQPRLFFGVSAGAMDSMVNHYTANRRRRSDDAYTPDGRSGARPDYPTIVYSEILKKLFPTVPVIAGGIEASLRRLSHYDYWQDRLMPPIMQSAPVDMVCYGMGEMATVAIADALSAGAKIEDLTYIPQTVVRRPLSEMPLATDDDNIILHSFEQCLSQKRCQAENFRNIEIESNRWHGHTLWQACGDVAIKVNPMNPPMTTEQVDASFDLPYTRLPHPRYRGKRIPAYEMIRHSVCMHRGCFGGCAFCTISAHQGKFIASRSKESIMREVKQVTQMEDFKGYISDLGGPSANMYRMHGHDLERCRRCTRPSCLHPKPCPNLNNDHRPLLDIYHSVDALPAVKKSFVGSGVRYDLSMHRNGDPEVDRANARYNEELIRFHVSGRLKVAPEHTSDAVLSVMRKPSFDLFRQFKRIFDRVNERYHLNQQLIPYFISSHPACREVDMAELAALTKELNFHLEQVQDFTPTPMTVATEAFYTGLHPYTLQPIYCAHSKEEKLAQRKYFFWYDKQYKASIIRSLKKMRRNDLIKKLYPKG
;
A
#
# COMPACT_ATOMS: atom_id res chain seq x y z
N MET A 1 38.28 -21.10 -2.89
CA MET A 1 37.01 -21.35 -3.57
C MET A 1 36.65 -20.09 -4.32
N GLN A 2 36.77 -20.09 -5.65
CA GLN A 2 36.47 -18.93 -6.47
C GLN A 2 34.96 -18.63 -6.43
N ASP A 3 34.65 -17.37 -6.21
CA ASP A 3 33.32 -16.78 -6.09
C ASP A 3 32.48 -17.02 -7.35
N LYS A 4 31.75 -18.15 -7.42
CA LYS A 4 30.86 -18.52 -8.53
C LYS A 4 29.53 -17.72 -8.54
N ASN A 5 29.37 -16.79 -7.62
CA ASN A 5 28.17 -15.97 -7.46
C ASN A 5 28.37 -14.51 -7.90
N ARG A 6 29.30 -14.23 -8.83
CA ARG A 6 29.39 -12.89 -9.40
C ARG A 6 28.09 -12.57 -10.15
N HIS A 7 27.28 -11.70 -9.56
CA HIS A 7 26.20 -11.03 -10.26
C HIS A 7 26.79 -10.27 -11.45
N ILE A 8 26.28 -10.53 -12.64
CA ILE A 8 26.65 -9.78 -13.85
C ILE A 8 25.69 -8.60 -13.91
N GLU A 9 26.22 -7.40 -13.76
CA GLU A 9 25.45 -6.15 -13.86
C GLU A 9 24.62 -6.13 -15.16
N GLY A 10 23.30 -5.83 -15.04
CA GLY A 10 22.35 -5.85 -16.15
C GLY A 10 21.71 -7.22 -16.44
N GLN A 11 21.89 -8.21 -15.57
CA GLN A 11 21.26 -9.53 -15.73
C GLN A 11 20.00 -9.65 -14.84
N TRP A 12 18.90 -10.16 -15.42
CA TRP A 12 17.68 -10.49 -14.67
C TRP A 12 17.83 -11.79 -13.88
N LEU A 13 17.07 -11.94 -12.79
CA LEU A 13 16.88 -13.23 -12.15
C LEU A 13 16.22 -14.21 -13.14
N PRO A 14 16.64 -15.49 -13.19
CA PRO A 14 16.15 -16.43 -14.18
C PRO A 14 14.67 -16.78 -14.00
N THR A 15 13.98 -16.99 -15.12
CA THR A 15 12.55 -17.35 -15.18
C THR A 15 12.30 -18.66 -15.93
N THR A 16 13.35 -19.22 -16.53
CA THR A 16 13.29 -20.43 -17.37
C THR A 16 14.44 -21.38 -17.06
N LYS A 17 14.26 -22.67 -17.35
CA LYS A 17 15.32 -23.68 -17.21
C LYS A 17 16.55 -23.31 -18.04
N LYS A 18 16.35 -22.82 -19.28
CA LYS A 18 17.44 -22.40 -20.17
C LYS A 18 18.32 -21.30 -19.55
N GLU A 19 17.70 -20.31 -18.86
CA GLU A 19 18.45 -19.26 -18.17
C GLU A 19 19.24 -19.82 -16.98
N ILE A 20 18.67 -20.77 -16.23
CA ILE A 20 19.34 -21.46 -15.12
C ILE A 20 20.54 -22.29 -15.64
N ASP A 21 20.36 -23.03 -16.73
CA ASP A 21 21.43 -23.81 -17.35
C ASP A 21 22.57 -22.91 -17.86
N HIS A 22 22.22 -21.73 -18.41
CA HIS A 22 23.21 -20.73 -18.84
C HIS A 22 24.01 -20.16 -17.64
N LEU A 23 23.40 -20.03 -16.46
CA LEU A 23 24.08 -19.63 -15.21
C LEU A 23 24.93 -20.77 -14.62
N GLY A 24 24.84 -21.98 -15.16
CA GLY A 24 25.54 -23.16 -14.66
C GLY A 24 25.05 -23.61 -13.28
N TRP A 25 23.78 -23.32 -12.93
CA TRP A 25 23.22 -23.73 -11.65
C TRP A 25 22.72 -25.17 -11.70
N ASP A 26 23.16 -25.96 -10.75
CA ASP A 26 22.73 -27.33 -10.51
C ASP A 26 21.55 -27.45 -9.55
N TYR A 27 21.27 -26.42 -8.78
CA TYR A 27 20.10 -26.29 -7.91
C TYR A 27 19.63 -24.82 -7.82
N ILE A 28 18.43 -24.64 -7.31
CA ILE A 28 17.83 -23.33 -6.98
C ILE A 28 17.51 -23.36 -5.49
N ASP A 29 17.81 -22.29 -4.75
CA ASP A 29 17.48 -22.19 -3.33
C ASP A 29 16.03 -21.77 -3.12
N VAL A 30 15.58 -20.76 -3.84
CA VAL A 30 14.24 -20.18 -3.69
C VAL A 30 13.62 -19.94 -5.07
N ILE A 31 12.36 -20.32 -5.22
CA ILE A 31 11.55 -20.00 -6.41
C ILE A 31 10.39 -19.12 -5.99
N LEU A 32 10.31 -17.90 -6.55
CA LEU A 32 9.27 -16.92 -6.24
C LEU A 32 8.16 -16.94 -7.30
N PHE A 33 6.93 -17.25 -6.89
CA PHE A 33 5.72 -17.17 -7.71
C PHE A 33 5.00 -15.85 -7.48
N THR A 34 4.66 -15.13 -8.54
CA THR A 34 3.99 -13.84 -8.45
C THR A 34 2.84 -13.69 -9.44
N GLY A 35 1.78 -13.00 -9.03
CA GLY A 35 0.68 -12.62 -9.90
C GLY A 35 1.01 -11.51 -10.90
N ASP A 36 2.13 -10.79 -10.72
CA ASP A 36 2.57 -9.71 -11.60
C ASP A 36 3.52 -10.19 -12.70
N ALA A 37 3.58 -9.46 -13.80
CA ALA A 37 4.69 -9.56 -14.74
C ALA A 37 6.01 -9.20 -14.03
N TYR A 38 7.10 -9.87 -14.39
CA TYR A 38 8.40 -9.58 -13.79
C TYR A 38 9.02 -8.30 -14.36
N ILE A 39 9.07 -7.30 -13.52
CA ILE A 39 9.78 -6.04 -13.72
C ILE A 39 10.86 -5.99 -12.64
N ASP A 40 12.11 -5.93 -13.03
CA ASP A 40 13.25 -5.90 -12.11
C ASP A 40 13.50 -4.47 -11.63
N HIS A 41 12.69 -4.02 -10.67
CA HIS A 41 12.64 -2.63 -10.22
C HIS A 41 12.44 -2.56 -8.69
N PRO A 42 13.07 -1.60 -7.97
CA PRO A 42 12.96 -1.49 -6.51
C PRO A 42 11.55 -1.14 -5.99
N SER A 43 10.62 -0.81 -6.88
CA SER A 43 9.19 -0.64 -6.54
C SER A 43 8.36 -1.92 -6.69
N MET A 44 8.96 -3.05 -7.10
CA MET A 44 8.28 -4.32 -7.33
C MET A 44 8.69 -5.35 -6.28
N GLY A 45 7.78 -5.71 -5.37
CA GLY A 45 8.08 -6.53 -4.19
C GLY A 45 8.79 -7.86 -4.51
N THR A 46 8.38 -8.56 -5.57
CA THR A 46 9.02 -9.83 -5.95
C THR A 46 10.46 -9.62 -6.42
N ALA A 47 10.74 -8.54 -7.16
CA ALA A 47 12.10 -8.18 -7.55
C ALA A 47 12.95 -7.84 -6.31
N VAL A 48 12.39 -7.06 -5.38
CA VAL A 48 13.08 -6.68 -4.13
C VAL A 48 13.47 -7.94 -3.35
N ILE A 49 12.53 -8.82 -3.05
CA ILE A 49 12.80 -10.06 -2.30
C ILE A 49 13.81 -10.95 -3.04
N GLY A 50 13.65 -11.08 -4.36
CA GLY A 50 14.59 -11.88 -5.16
C GLY A 50 16.01 -11.32 -5.12
N ARG A 51 16.18 -10.00 -5.29
CA ARG A 51 17.49 -9.34 -5.26
C ARG A 51 18.11 -9.33 -3.85
N VAL A 52 17.30 -9.15 -2.81
CA VAL A 52 17.79 -9.25 -1.43
C VAL A 52 18.33 -10.65 -1.12
N LEU A 53 17.60 -11.71 -1.49
CA LEU A 53 18.08 -13.09 -1.31
C LEU A 53 19.32 -13.39 -2.15
N GLU A 54 19.37 -12.92 -3.40
CA GLU A 54 20.55 -13.05 -4.27
C GLU A 54 21.78 -12.38 -3.63
N ALA A 55 21.62 -11.17 -3.08
CA ALA A 55 22.70 -10.45 -2.38
C ALA A 55 23.20 -11.19 -1.14
N HIS A 56 22.39 -12.06 -0.53
CA HIS A 56 22.78 -12.96 0.57
C HIS A 56 23.33 -14.31 0.08
N GLY A 57 23.58 -14.46 -1.22
CA GLY A 57 24.22 -15.64 -1.81
C GLY A 57 23.28 -16.77 -2.19
N TYR A 58 21.95 -16.57 -2.14
CA TYR A 58 20.97 -17.56 -2.56
C TYR A 58 20.74 -17.53 -4.08
N ARG A 59 20.55 -18.72 -4.68
CA ARG A 59 20.16 -18.87 -6.09
C ARG A 59 18.64 -18.74 -6.18
N VAL A 60 18.18 -17.63 -6.76
CA VAL A 60 16.75 -17.29 -6.82
C VAL A 60 16.23 -17.28 -8.24
N ALA A 61 15.09 -17.90 -8.46
CA ALA A 61 14.37 -17.85 -9.73
C ALA A 61 12.96 -17.27 -9.53
N ILE A 62 12.41 -16.65 -10.56
CA ILE A 62 11.06 -16.06 -10.53
C ILE A 62 10.17 -16.74 -11.56
N VAL A 63 8.96 -17.11 -11.15
CA VAL A 63 7.88 -17.58 -12.03
C VAL A 63 6.77 -16.53 -12.03
N PRO A 64 6.80 -15.58 -12.98
CA PRO A 64 5.80 -14.53 -13.07
C PRO A 64 4.57 -15.02 -13.81
N GLN A 65 3.38 -14.72 -13.26
CA GLN A 65 2.08 -15.01 -13.85
C GLN A 65 1.96 -16.45 -14.40
N PRO A 66 2.17 -17.48 -13.54
CA PRO A 66 2.08 -18.87 -13.98
C PRO A 66 0.68 -19.20 -14.49
N ASN A 67 0.58 -19.97 -15.57
CA ASN A 67 -0.72 -20.47 -16.02
C ASN A 67 -1.23 -21.55 -15.06
N TRP A 68 -2.34 -21.24 -14.41
CA TRP A 68 -2.95 -22.06 -13.37
C TRP A 68 -4.17 -22.86 -13.88
N ARG A 69 -4.50 -22.74 -15.19
CA ARG A 69 -5.67 -23.35 -15.83
C ARG A 69 -5.34 -24.51 -16.75
N ASP A 70 -4.07 -24.72 -17.06
CA ASP A 70 -3.62 -25.76 -17.99
C ASP A 70 -3.02 -26.99 -17.27
N ASP A 71 -2.07 -27.65 -17.89
CA ASP A 71 -1.33 -28.79 -17.36
C ASP A 71 -0.36 -28.46 -16.21
N LEU A 72 -0.38 -27.23 -15.69
CA LEU A 72 0.48 -26.71 -14.63
C LEU A 72 1.98 -26.74 -14.98
N ARG A 73 2.31 -26.63 -16.26
CA ARG A 73 3.68 -26.63 -16.77
C ARG A 73 4.52 -25.54 -16.12
N ASP A 74 3.97 -24.34 -15.95
CA ASP A 74 4.69 -23.22 -15.34
C ASP A 74 5.10 -23.50 -13.89
N PHE A 75 4.31 -24.26 -13.15
CA PHE A 75 4.62 -24.64 -11.76
C PHE A 75 5.68 -25.74 -11.68
N ARG A 76 5.87 -26.54 -12.74
CA ARG A 76 6.83 -27.67 -12.76
C ARG A 76 8.14 -27.34 -13.45
N LYS A 77 8.19 -26.35 -14.35
CA LYS A 77 9.30 -26.11 -15.29
C LYS A 77 10.67 -25.89 -14.64
N LEU A 78 10.71 -25.39 -13.40
CA LEU A 78 11.96 -25.13 -12.66
C LEU A 78 12.27 -26.22 -11.62
N GLY A 79 11.39 -27.22 -11.44
CA GLY A 79 11.52 -28.23 -10.40
C GLY A 79 11.23 -27.69 -9.00
N GLN A 80 11.83 -28.34 -7.99
CA GLN A 80 11.70 -27.93 -6.59
C GLN A 80 12.92 -27.14 -6.12
N PRO A 81 12.74 -26.09 -5.31
CA PRO A 81 13.85 -25.39 -4.68
C PRO A 81 14.42 -26.19 -3.52
N ARG A 82 15.64 -25.88 -3.13
CA ARG A 82 16.31 -26.48 -1.98
C ARG A 82 15.70 -26.04 -0.64
N LEU A 83 15.22 -24.77 -0.55
CA LEU A 83 14.74 -24.17 0.68
C LEU A 83 13.21 -24.02 0.70
N PHE A 84 12.66 -23.17 -0.17
CA PHE A 84 11.22 -22.92 -0.17
C PHE A 84 10.69 -22.31 -1.47
N PHE A 85 9.38 -22.43 -1.68
CA PHE A 85 8.62 -21.62 -2.62
C PHE A 85 8.11 -20.36 -1.94
N GLY A 86 8.37 -19.17 -2.52
CA GLY A 86 7.73 -17.93 -2.13
C GLY A 86 6.52 -17.63 -3.01
N VAL A 87 5.39 -17.22 -2.42
CA VAL A 87 4.15 -16.94 -3.15
C VAL A 87 3.66 -15.54 -2.82
N SER A 88 3.34 -14.76 -3.86
CA SER A 88 2.75 -13.43 -3.74
C SER A 88 1.68 -13.17 -4.79
N ALA A 89 0.62 -12.45 -4.44
CA ALA A 89 -0.38 -11.99 -5.39
C ALA A 89 0.15 -10.90 -6.33
N GLY A 90 1.27 -10.25 -5.98
CA GLY A 90 1.86 -9.12 -6.67
C GLY A 90 1.84 -7.83 -5.84
N ALA A 91 2.01 -6.69 -6.51
CA ALA A 91 2.09 -5.36 -5.88
C ALA A 91 0.75 -4.88 -5.30
N MET A 92 -0.37 -5.44 -5.74
CA MET A 92 -1.70 -5.13 -5.22
C MET A 92 -2.42 -6.40 -4.72
N ASP A 93 -3.35 -6.20 -3.80
CA ASP A 93 -4.35 -7.22 -3.49
C ASP A 93 -5.13 -7.59 -4.76
N SER A 94 -5.26 -8.90 -5.02
CA SER A 94 -5.85 -9.39 -6.28
C SER A 94 -7.29 -8.93 -6.46
N MET A 95 -8.08 -8.96 -5.39
CA MET A 95 -9.49 -8.62 -5.47
C MET A 95 -9.70 -7.12 -5.70
N VAL A 96 -8.88 -6.27 -5.05
CA VAL A 96 -8.86 -4.81 -5.31
C VAL A 96 -8.43 -4.52 -6.75
N ASN A 97 -7.48 -5.29 -7.29
CA ASN A 97 -7.01 -5.13 -8.66
C ASN A 97 -8.03 -5.60 -9.70
N HIS A 98 -8.70 -6.73 -9.44
CA HIS A 98 -9.63 -7.34 -10.40
C HIS A 98 -11.00 -6.68 -10.43
N TYR A 99 -11.46 -6.08 -9.33
CA TYR A 99 -12.84 -5.63 -9.20
C TYR A 99 -12.95 -4.15 -8.84
N THR A 100 -14.02 -3.53 -9.32
CA THR A 100 -14.44 -2.20 -8.87
C THR A 100 -15.14 -2.27 -7.51
N ALA A 101 -15.38 -1.11 -6.88
CA ALA A 101 -16.19 -1.01 -5.65
C ALA A 101 -17.64 -1.56 -5.80
N ASN A 102 -18.15 -1.66 -7.02
CA ASN A 102 -19.45 -2.26 -7.31
C ASN A 102 -19.35 -3.75 -7.73
N ARG A 103 -18.24 -4.41 -7.36
CA ARG A 103 -17.97 -5.84 -7.64
C ARG A 103 -18.00 -6.21 -9.13
N ARG A 104 -17.78 -5.23 -10.03
CA ARG A 104 -17.66 -5.48 -11.47
C ARG A 104 -16.20 -5.79 -11.79
N ARG A 105 -15.97 -6.84 -12.55
CA ARG A 105 -14.63 -7.17 -13.04
C ARG A 105 -14.09 -6.05 -13.92
N ARG A 106 -12.83 -5.68 -13.72
CA ARG A 106 -12.13 -4.72 -14.58
C ARG A 106 -11.74 -5.38 -15.89
N SER A 107 -11.69 -4.61 -16.95
CA SER A 107 -11.27 -5.04 -18.28
C SER A 107 -9.75 -5.12 -18.41
N ASP A 108 -9.04 -4.40 -17.55
CA ASP A 108 -7.59 -4.18 -17.60
C ASP A 108 -6.91 -4.55 -16.29
N ASP A 109 -5.65 -4.94 -16.37
CA ASP A 109 -4.73 -5.17 -15.26
C ASP A 109 -3.39 -4.50 -15.57
N ALA A 110 -3.07 -3.44 -14.84
CA ALA A 110 -1.85 -2.65 -15.08
C ALA A 110 -0.54 -3.44 -14.91
N TYR A 111 -0.57 -4.55 -14.16
CA TYR A 111 0.61 -5.38 -13.87
C TYR A 111 0.79 -6.54 -14.86
N THR A 112 0.03 -6.54 -15.94
CA THR A 112 0.05 -7.59 -16.95
C THR A 112 0.49 -7.03 -18.30
N PRO A 113 1.20 -7.82 -19.15
CA PRO A 113 1.55 -7.39 -20.49
C PRO A 113 0.33 -6.97 -21.29
N ASP A 114 0.42 -5.83 -21.96
CA ASP A 114 -0.64 -5.17 -22.73
C ASP A 114 -1.88 -4.80 -21.90
N GLY A 115 -1.75 -4.76 -20.55
CA GLY A 115 -2.85 -4.46 -19.66
C GLY A 115 -3.95 -5.52 -19.60
N ARG A 116 -3.73 -6.74 -20.09
CA ARG A 116 -4.77 -7.77 -20.22
C ARG A 116 -5.19 -8.33 -18.86
N SER A 117 -6.48 -8.25 -18.54
CA SER A 117 -7.03 -8.89 -17.34
C SER A 117 -7.06 -10.42 -17.45
N GLY A 118 -7.00 -11.11 -16.29
CA GLY A 118 -7.17 -12.58 -16.19
C GLY A 118 -5.89 -13.40 -16.29
N ALA A 119 -4.71 -12.77 -16.24
CA ALA A 119 -3.44 -13.48 -16.18
C ALA A 119 -3.17 -14.09 -14.79
N ARG A 120 -3.78 -13.54 -13.73
CA ARG A 120 -3.74 -14.11 -12.39
C ARG A 120 -5.13 -14.57 -11.95
N PRO A 121 -5.26 -15.58 -11.06
CA PRO A 121 -6.54 -15.97 -10.47
C PRO A 121 -7.03 -14.92 -9.47
N ASP A 122 -8.27 -15.04 -9.04
CA ASP A 122 -8.71 -14.44 -7.79
C ASP A 122 -7.99 -15.18 -6.63
N TYR A 123 -7.55 -14.44 -5.61
CA TYR A 123 -6.77 -14.97 -4.49
C TYR A 123 -5.54 -15.80 -4.91
N PRO A 124 -4.58 -15.26 -5.67
CA PRO A 124 -3.41 -16.01 -6.17
C PRO A 124 -2.61 -16.67 -5.06
N THR A 125 -2.56 -16.06 -3.87
CA THR A 125 -1.87 -16.63 -2.71
C THR A 125 -2.44 -17.99 -2.34
N ILE A 126 -3.76 -18.17 -2.37
CA ILE A 126 -4.42 -19.44 -2.11
C ILE A 126 -4.17 -20.41 -3.28
N VAL A 127 -4.55 -20.00 -4.49
CA VAL A 127 -4.49 -20.86 -5.67
C VAL A 127 -3.07 -21.38 -5.95
N TYR A 128 -2.07 -20.50 -5.87
CA TYR A 128 -0.69 -20.91 -6.15
C TYR A 128 -0.15 -21.83 -5.05
N SER A 129 -0.46 -21.58 -3.78
CA SER A 129 -0.01 -22.45 -2.69
C SER A 129 -0.65 -23.84 -2.75
N GLU A 130 -1.95 -23.94 -3.08
CA GLU A 130 -2.63 -25.22 -3.31
C GLU A 130 -1.97 -26.04 -4.43
N ILE A 131 -1.68 -25.40 -5.56
CA ILE A 131 -1.01 -26.07 -6.67
C ILE A 131 0.40 -26.54 -6.28
N LEU A 132 1.17 -25.68 -5.61
CA LEU A 132 2.53 -26.01 -5.19
C LEU A 132 2.56 -27.14 -4.17
N LYS A 133 1.70 -27.11 -3.16
CA LYS A 133 1.61 -28.19 -2.17
C LYS A 133 1.11 -29.52 -2.77
N LYS A 134 0.24 -29.46 -3.78
CA LYS A 134 -0.18 -30.66 -4.51
C LYS A 134 0.96 -31.26 -5.33
N LEU A 135 1.80 -30.43 -5.97
CA LEU A 135 2.90 -30.89 -6.81
C LEU A 135 4.17 -31.26 -6.00
N PHE A 136 4.42 -30.54 -4.90
CA PHE A 136 5.62 -30.66 -4.07
C PHE A 136 5.24 -30.63 -2.57
N PRO A 137 4.64 -31.72 -2.06
CA PRO A 137 4.04 -31.73 -0.70
C PRO A 137 5.03 -31.43 0.43
N THR A 138 6.31 -31.81 0.26
CA THR A 138 7.34 -31.69 1.30
C THR A 138 8.11 -30.37 1.27
N VAL A 139 7.97 -29.59 0.19
CA VAL A 139 8.68 -28.30 0.08
C VAL A 139 7.92 -27.21 0.82
N PRO A 140 8.59 -26.42 1.67
CA PRO A 140 7.95 -25.29 2.35
C PRO A 140 7.38 -24.28 1.36
N VAL A 141 6.19 -23.74 1.65
CA VAL A 141 5.55 -22.65 0.92
C VAL A 141 5.38 -21.46 1.85
N ILE A 142 6.03 -20.36 1.52
CA ILE A 142 5.97 -19.11 2.29
C ILE A 142 5.18 -18.08 1.50
N ALA A 143 4.06 -17.62 2.06
CA ALA A 143 3.28 -16.55 1.46
C ALA A 143 3.80 -15.18 1.91
N GLY A 144 3.81 -14.21 0.99
CA GLY A 144 4.21 -12.83 1.28
C GLY A 144 3.44 -11.80 0.46
N GLY A 145 3.85 -10.54 0.58
CA GLY A 145 3.23 -9.43 -0.11
C GLY A 145 1.92 -8.95 0.53
N ILE A 146 1.28 -7.99 -0.13
CA ILE A 146 0.15 -7.26 0.44
C ILE A 146 -1.07 -8.16 0.72
N GLU A 147 -1.43 -9.07 -0.19
CA GLU A 147 -2.60 -9.93 -0.04
C GLU A 147 -2.51 -10.82 1.20
N ALA A 148 -1.38 -11.49 1.39
CA ALA A 148 -1.13 -12.32 2.57
C ALA A 148 -1.06 -11.48 3.85
N SER A 149 -0.43 -10.31 3.80
CA SER A 149 -0.32 -9.37 4.94
C SER A 149 -1.70 -8.92 5.43
N LEU A 150 -2.60 -8.57 4.52
CA LEU A 150 -3.93 -8.06 4.87
C LEU A 150 -4.91 -9.15 5.34
N ARG A 151 -4.59 -10.42 5.09
CA ARG A 151 -5.44 -11.58 5.43
C ARG A 151 -4.82 -12.50 6.51
N ARG A 152 -3.80 -12.01 7.22
CA ARG A 152 -3.06 -12.83 8.22
C ARG A 152 -3.86 -13.25 9.45
N LEU A 153 -4.95 -12.53 9.75
CA LEU A 153 -5.91 -12.80 10.82
C LEU A 153 -7.33 -12.81 10.26
N SER A 154 -8.34 -13.06 11.10
CA SER A 154 -9.74 -12.96 10.66
C SER A 154 -10.02 -11.59 10.05
N HIS A 155 -10.68 -11.58 8.91
CA HIS A 155 -10.90 -10.37 8.12
C HIS A 155 -12.21 -10.44 7.34
N TYR A 156 -12.85 -9.27 7.14
CA TYR A 156 -14.00 -9.19 6.26
C TYR A 156 -13.54 -9.17 4.79
N ASP A 157 -14.05 -10.11 4.00
CA ASP A 157 -13.89 -10.14 2.55
C ASP A 157 -15.11 -9.51 1.87
N TYR A 158 -14.89 -8.37 1.24
CA TYR A 158 -15.94 -7.58 0.61
C TYR A 158 -16.59 -8.29 -0.59
N TRP A 159 -15.82 -9.08 -1.34
CA TRP A 159 -16.30 -9.74 -2.56
C TRP A 159 -17.11 -10.98 -2.23
N GLN A 160 -16.74 -11.72 -1.18
CA GLN A 160 -17.51 -12.86 -0.65
C GLN A 160 -18.61 -12.43 0.33
N ASP A 161 -18.59 -11.16 0.78
CA ASP A 161 -19.53 -10.55 1.72
C ASP A 161 -19.65 -11.31 3.05
N ARG A 162 -18.53 -11.77 3.58
CA ARG A 162 -18.46 -12.51 4.84
C ARG A 162 -17.13 -12.33 5.56
N LEU A 163 -17.14 -12.60 6.86
CA LEU A 163 -15.92 -12.75 7.64
C LEU A 163 -15.20 -14.04 7.22
N MET A 164 -13.93 -13.91 6.87
CA MET A 164 -13.05 -15.02 6.48
C MET A 164 -12.08 -15.35 7.61
N PRO A 165 -11.70 -16.62 7.75
CA PRO A 165 -10.66 -17.02 8.68
C PRO A 165 -9.29 -16.45 8.26
N PRO A 166 -8.28 -16.51 9.13
CA PRO A 166 -6.90 -16.19 8.77
C PRO A 166 -6.46 -16.96 7.52
N ILE A 167 -5.66 -16.33 6.65
CA ILE A 167 -5.26 -16.92 5.35
C ILE A 167 -4.58 -18.29 5.50
N MET A 168 -3.88 -18.52 6.59
CA MET A 168 -3.27 -19.83 6.86
C MET A 168 -4.29 -20.97 7.07
N GLN A 169 -5.57 -20.66 7.29
CA GLN A 169 -6.66 -21.65 7.30
C GLN A 169 -7.26 -21.88 5.91
N SER A 170 -7.12 -20.90 5.02
CA SER A 170 -7.65 -20.96 3.66
C SER A 170 -6.60 -21.42 2.63
N ALA A 171 -5.32 -21.31 2.95
CA ALA A 171 -4.19 -21.64 2.07
C ALA A 171 -3.25 -22.62 2.78
N PRO A 172 -2.76 -23.66 2.08
CA PRO A 172 -1.82 -24.64 2.64
C PRO A 172 -0.38 -24.09 2.65
N VAL A 173 -0.21 -22.89 3.21
CA VAL A 173 1.11 -22.28 3.43
C VAL A 173 1.68 -22.69 4.78
N ASP A 174 2.99 -22.84 4.86
CA ASP A 174 3.70 -23.20 6.08
C ASP A 174 3.96 -21.97 6.96
N MET A 175 4.14 -20.80 6.31
CA MET A 175 4.40 -19.52 6.98
C MET A 175 3.90 -18.36 6.13
N VAL A 176 3.51 -17.26 6.78
CA VAL A 176 3.28 -15.97 6.13
C VAL A 176 4.36 -14.98 6.59
N CYS A 177 5.06 -14.36 5.64
CA CYS A 177 5.93 -13.23 5.88
C CYS A 177 5.14 -11.95 5.54
N TYR A 178 4.77 -11.15 6.54
CA TYR A 178 3.90 -9.99 6.33
C TYR A 178 4.67 -8.67 6.36
N GLY A 179 4.09 -7.63 5.78
CA GLY A 179 4.72 -6.31 5.71
C GLY A 179 5.88 -6.24 4.71
N MET A 180 6.90 -5.42 5.02
CA MET A 180 8.12 -5.30 4.22
C MET A 180 9.05 -6.45 4.59
N GLY A 181 9.08 -7.48 3.76
CA GLY A 181 9.55 -8.83 4.11
C GLY A 181 11.05 -9.07 4.00
N GLU A 182 11.90 -8.08 3.70
CA GLU A 182 13.32 -8.29 3.39
C GLU A 182 14.06 -9.00 4.52
N MET A 183 13.97 -8.47 5.74
CA MET A 183 14.68 -9.04 6.90
C MET A 183 14.14 -10.42 7.27
N ALA A 184 12.83 -10.58 7.32
CA ALA A 184 12.21 -11.84 7.69
C ALA A 184 12.49 -12.95 6.66
N THR A 185 12.45 -12.64 5.36
CA THR A 185 12.70 -13.62 4.30
C THR A 185 14.16 -14.11 4.33
N VAL A 186 15.12 -13.22 4.58
CA VAL A 186 16.53 -13.61 4.76
C VAL A 186 16.68 -14.49 6.00
N ALA A 187 16.11 -14.10 7.14
CA ALA A 187 16.19 -14.90 8.38
C ALA A 187 15.60 -16.32 8.19
N ILE A 188 14.50 -16.45 7.44
CA ILE A 188 13.92 -17.75 7.09
C ILE A 188 14.87 -18.55 6.20
N ALA A 189 15.44 -17.93 5.16
CA ALA A 189 16.36 -18.60 4.23
C ALA A 189 17.62 -19.08 4.94
N ASP A 190 18.20 -18.24 5.83
CA ASP A 190 19.38 -18.56 6.62
C ASP A 190 19.13 -19.74 7.57
N ALA A 191 17.99 -19.73 8.30
CA ALA A 191 17.63 -20.81 9.20
C ALA A 191 17.42 -22.15 8.47
N LEU A 192 16.67 -22.14 7.35
CA LEU A 192 16.45 -23.34 6.53
C LEU A 192 17.76 -23.83 5.89
N SER A 193 18.64 -22.92 5.45
CA SER A 193 19.96 -23.28 4.89
C SER A 193 20.88 -23.88 5.95
N ALA A 194 20.73 -23.49 7.21
CA ALA A 194 21.42 -24.09 8.34
C ALA A 194 20.86 -25.44 8.80
N GLY A 195 19.76 -25.93 8.16
CA GLY A 195 19.16 -27.24 8.43
C GLY A 195 17.99 -27.19 9.42
N ALA A 196 17.53 -26.01 9.82
CA ALA A 196 16.30 -25.91 10.62
C ALA A 196 15.08 -26.38 9.82
N LYS A 197 14.07 -26.94 10.50
CA LYS A 197 12.80 -27.27 9.87
C LYS A 197 11.84 -26.09 9.93
N ILE A 198 11.01 -25.93 8.93
CA ILE A 198 10.08 -24.80 8.83
C ILE A 198 9.11 -24.74 10.04
N GLU A 199 8.68 -25.88 10.56
CA GLU A 199 7.80 -25.99 11.72
C GLU A 199 8.42 -25.48 13.02
N ASP A 200 9.76 -25.45 13.11
CA ASP A 200 10.51 -24.96 14.28
C ASP A 200 10.71 -23.43 14.25
N LEU A 201 10.52 -22.79 13.09
CA LEU A 201 10.76 -21.36 12.90
C LEU A 201 9.58 -20.49 13.38
N THR A 202 9.20 -20.66 14.64
CA THR A 202 8.01 -20.01 15.23
C THR A 202 8.28 -18.65 15.85
N TYR A 203 9.54 -18.20 15.85
CA TYR A 203 10.05 -17.05 16.59
C TYR A 203 10.52 -15.89 15.70
N ILE A 204 10.61 -16.12 14.40
CA ILE A 204 11.10 -15.09 13.47
C ILE A 204 10.15 -13.90 13.48
N PRO A 205 10.63 -12.67 13.73
CA PRO A 205 9.79 -11.48 13.68
C PRO A 205 9.12 -11.30 12.31
N GLN A 206 7.95 -10.66 12.30
CA GLN A 206 7.22 -10.33 11.06
C GLN A 206 6.75 -11.57 10.29
N THR A 207 6.54 -12.68 11.01
CA THR A 207 5.96 -13.92 10.45
C THR A 207 4.66 -14.29 11.13
N VAL A 208 3.87 -15.11 10.45
CA VAL A 208 2.66 -15.74 10.98
C VAL A 208 2.81 -17.24 10.83
N VAL A 209 2.52 -17.96 11.90
CA VAL A 209 2.63 -19.42 11.95
C VAL A 209 1.38 -20.05 12.57
N ARG A 210 1.08 -21.27 12.15
CA ARG A 210 0.02 -22.10 12.75
C ARG A 210 0.61 -22.91 13.90
N ARG A 211 -0.09 -22.93 15.04
CA ARG A 211 0.33 -23.67 16.23
C ARG A 211 -0.83 -24.51 16.81
N PRO A 212 -0.54 -25.58 17.55
CA PRO A 212 -1.57 -26.25 18.36
C PRO A 212 -2.22 -25.26 19.35
N LEU A 213 -3.53 -25.41 19.62
CA LEU A 213 -4.22 -24.58 20.62
C LEU A 213 -3.57 -24.65 22.01
N SER A 214 -2.96 -25.79 22.36
CA SER A 214 -2.27 -25.99 23.64
C SER A 214 -1.06 -25.06 23.85
N GLU A 215 -0.52 -24.47 22.79
CA GLU A 215 0.60 -23.52 22.86
C GLU A 215 0.14 -22.06 23.00
N MET A 216 -1.14 -21.80 22.79
CA MET A 216 -1.70 -20.46 22.93
C MET A 216 -1.76 -20.08 24.41
N PRO A 217 -1.24 -18.89 24.82
CA PRO A 217 -1.39 -18.42 26.19
C PRO A 217 -2.86 -18.32 26.61
N LEU A 218 -3.14 -18.59 27.88
CA LEU A 218 -4.50 -18.56 28.42
C LEU A 218 -5.07 -17.13 28.56
N ALA A 219 -4.19 -16.14 28.70
CA ALA A 219 -4.59 -14.75 28.85
C ALA A 219 -3.55 -13.81 28.22
N THR A 220 -3.95 -12.57 27.95
CA THR A 220 -3.05 -11.49 27.56
C THR A 220 -2.08 -11.19 28.70
N ASP A 221 -0.80 -11.03 28.36
CA ASP A 221 0.30 -10.70 29.27
C ASP A 221 1.19 -9.59 28.65
N ASP A 222 2.40 -9.39 29.19
CA ASP A 222 3.33 -8.36 28.74
C ASP A 222 3.92 -8.61 27.33
N ASP A 223 3.88 -9.86 26.84
CA ASP A 223 4.46 -10.25 25.55
C ASP A 223 3.37 -10.68 24.53
N ASN A 224 2.18 -11.03 25.00
CA ASN A 224 1.14 -11.67 24.21
C ASN A 224 -0.21 -10.98 24.34
N ILE A 225 -0.89 -10.77 23.23
CA ILE A 225 -2.28 -10.32 23.18
C ILE A 225 -3.15 -11.43 22.61
N ILE A 226 -4.13 -11.85 23.40
CA ILE A 226 -5.09 -12.85 22.99
C ILE A 226 -6.30 -12.17 22.39
N LEU A 227 -6.54 -12.45 21.11
CA LEU A 227 -7.69 -11.96 20.36
C LEU A 227 -8.90 -12.87 20.56
N HIS A 228 -10.10 -12.34 20.39
CA HIS A 228 -11.30 -13.17 20.26
C HIS A 228 -11.12 -14.16 19.13
N SER A 229 -11.59 -15.40 19.33
CA SER A 229 -11.50 -16.45 18.31
C SER A 229 -12.27 -16.07 17.03
N PHE A 230 -11.97 -16.76 15.94
CA PHE A 230 -12.71 -16.57 14.69
C PHE A 230 -14.21 -16.84 14.87
N GLU A 231 -14.59 -17.88 15.63
CA GLU A 231 -15.97 -18.26 15.92
C GLU A 231 -16.69 -17.20 16.77
N GLN A 232 -15.99 -16.59 17.74
CA GLN A 232 -16.53 -15.46 18.49
C GLN A 232 -16.78 -14.26 17.59
N CYS A 233 -15.85 -13.98 16.66
CA CYS A 233 -16.01 -12.90 15.69
C CYS A 233 -17.15 -13.15 14.68
N LEU A 234 -17.41 -14.41 14.31
CA LEU A 234 -18.56 -14.80 13.49
C LEU A 234 -19.88 -14.59 14.22
N SER A 235 -19.93 -14.94 15.49
CA SER A 235 -21.16 -14.84 16.29
C SER A 235 -21.46 -13.41 16.75
N GLN A 236 -20.42 -12.60 16.99
CA GLN A 236 -20.53 -11.26 17.56
C GLN A 236 -19.61 -10.28 16.82
N LYS A 237 -20.19 -9.44 15.97
CA LYS A 237 -19.46 -8.41 15.21
C LYS A 237 -18.62 -7.46 16.09
N ARG A 238 -19.03 -7.26 17.34
CA ARG A 238 -18.28 -6.47 18.32
C ARG A 238 -16.89 -7.07 18.58
N CYS A 239 -16.79 -8.41 18.71
CA CYS A 239 -15.51 -9.10 18.91
C CYS A 239 -14.53 -8.81 17.77
N GLN A 240 -15.01 -8.79 16.51
CA GLN A 240 -14.18 -8.43 15.35
C GLN A 240 -13.71 -6.97 15.42
N ALA A 241 -14.57 -6.03 15.83
CA ALA A 241 -14.17 -4.63 15.98
C ALA A 241 -13.10 -4.44 17.07
N GLU A 242 -13.22 -5.14 18.19
CA GLU A 242 -12.26 -5.13 19.30
C GLU A 242 -10.93 -5.77 18.87
N ASN A 243 -10.95 -6.89 18.17
CA ASN A 243 -9.76 -7.52 17.58
C ASN A 243 -9.04 -6.55 16.66
N PHE A 244 -9.77 -5.92 15.75
CA PHE A 244 -9.15 -5.01 14.80
C PHE A 244 -8.43 -3.83 15.49
N ARG A 245 -9.03 -3.27 16.53
CA ARG A 245 -8.38 -2.20 17.32
C ARG A 245 -7.02 -2.65 17.85
N ASN A 246 -6.94 -3.86 18.43
CA ASN A 246 -5.69 -4.41 18.94
C ASN A 246 -4.70 -4.67 17.80
N ILE A 247 -5.15 -5.26 16.68
CA ILE A 247 -4.33 -5.53 15.50
C ILE A 247 -3.72 -4.23 14.93
N GLU A 248 -4.53 -3.17 14.81
CA GLU A 248 -4.03 -1.89 14.29
C GLU A 248 -3.03 -1.22 15.24
N ILE A 249 -3.29 -1.24 16.54
CA ILE A 249 -2.37 -0.70 17.54
C ILE A 249 -1.03 -1.44 17.47
N GLU A 250 -1.04 -2.77 17.49
CA GLU A 250 0.18 -3.58 17.49
C GLU A 250 0.94 -3.49 16.16
N SER A 251 0.26 -3.40 15.04
CA SER A 251 0.88 -3.17 13.72
C SER A 251 1.54 -1.78 13.59
N ASN A 252 1.28 -0.86 14.50
CA ASN A 252 1.81 0.50 14.50
C ASN A 252 2.71 0.81 15.70
N ARG A 253 3.08 -0.18 16.49
CA ARG A 253 4.09 -0.05 17.54
C ARG A 253 5.50 -0.19 16.99
N TRP A 254 6.47 0.40 17.69
CA TRP A 254 7.89 0.18 17.42
C TRP A 254 8.33 -1.23 17.84
N HIS A 255 7.87 -1.64 19.02
CA HIS A 255 7.96 -3.00 19.54
C HIS A 255 6.55 -3.48 19.86
N GLY A 256 5.99 -4.31 19.00
CA GLY A 256 4.68 -4.89 19.17
C GLY A 256 4.71 -6.16 20.02
N HIS A 257 3.53 -6.59 20.47
CA HIS A 257 3.33 -7.88 21.12
C HIS A 257 3.03 -8.97 20.08
N THR A 258 3.22 -10.20 20.48
CA THR A 258 2.72 -11.36 19.72
C THR A 258 1.20 -11.39 19.80
N LEU A 259 0.53 -11.51 18.66
CA LEU A 259 -0.93 -11.69 18.62
C LEU A 259 -1.27 -13.16 18.43
N TRP A 260 -2.28 -13.61 19.16
CA TRP A 260 -2.80 -14.96 19.05
C TRP A 260 -4.29 -14.93 18.76
N GLN A 261 -4.73 -15.73 17.79
CA GLN A 261 -6.14 -15.92 17.46
C GLN A 261 -6.45 -17.41 17.29
N ALA A 262 -7.35 -17.94 18.09
CA ALA A 262 -7.87 -19.28 17.89
C ALA A 262 -8.78 -19.31 16.66
N CYS A 263 -8.69 -20.40 15.87
CA CYS A 263 -9.53 -20.67 14.71
C CYS A 263 -9.68 -22.18 14.52
N GLY A 264 -10.85 -22.71 14.82
CA GLY A 264 -11.09 -24.16 14.87
C GLY A 264 -10.21 -24.83 15.92
N ASP A 265 -9.45 -25.84 15.51
CA ASP A 265 -8.56 -26.64 16.32
C ASP A 265 -7.12 -26.13 16.42
N VAL A 266 -6.82 -24.97 15.83
CA VAL A 266 -5.48 -24.38 15.82
C VAL A 266 -5.48 -22.96 16.34
N ALA A 267 -4.29 -22.47 16.72
CA ALA A 267 -4.01 -21.08 17.01
C ALA A 267 -3.14 -20.46 15.88
N ILE A 268 -3.48 -19.26 15.50
CA ILE A 268 -2.66 -18.45 14.60
C ILE A 268 -1.85 -17.50 15.46
N LYS A 269 -0.52 -17.64 15.39
CA LYS A 269 0.45 -16.81 16.07
C LYS A 269 1.02 -15.79 15.07
N VAL A 270 0.87 -14.51 15.36
CA VAL A 270 1.48 -13.41 14.61
C VAL A 270 2.62 -12.84 15.42
N ASN A 271 3.84 -13.09 15.01
CA ASN A 271 5.03 -12.51 15.64
C ASN A 271 5.07 -10.99 15.39
N PRO A 272 5.60 -10.18 16.32
CA PRO A 272 5.67 -8.73 16.16
C PRO A 272 6.47 -8.33 14.93
N MET A 273 6.23 -7.11 14.42
CA MET A 273 7.02 -6.56 13.31
C MET A 273 8.49 -6.37 13.72
N ASN A 274 9.39 -6.47 12.75
CA ASN A 274 10.75 -5.98 12.93
C ASN A 274 10.72 -4.48 13.30
N PRO A 275 11.70 -3.98 14.07
CA PRO A 275 11.90 -2.55 14.22
C PRO A 275 12.02 -1.86 12.85
N PRO A 276 11.66 -0.57 12.75
CA PRO A 276 11.82 0.17 11.50
C PRO A 276 13.26 0.07 10.98
N MET A 277 13.41 -0.20 9.68
CA MET A 277 14.72 -0.30 9.04
C MET A 277 15.53 0.99 9.22
N THR A 278 16.82 0.86 9.48
CA THR A 278 17.74 2.00 9.46
C THR A 278 17.94 2.52 8.03
N THR A 279 18.52 3.70 7.89
CA THR A 279 18.86 4.27 6.57
C THR A 279 19.77 3.32 5.79
N GLU A 280 20.76 2.72 6.44
CA GLU A 280 21.70 1.78 5.82
C GLU A 280 21.01 0.51 5.34
N GLN A 281 20.06 -0.01 6.10
CA GLN A 281 19.27 -1.19 5.70
C GLN A 281 18.35 -0.90 4.52
N VAL A 282 17.73 0.29 4.51
CA VAL A 282 16.90 0.72 3.37
C VAL A 282 17.78 0.93 2.14
N ASP A 283 18.91 1.63 2.27
CA ASP A 283 19.86 1.83 1.17
C ASP A 283 20.35 0.51 0.60
N ALA A 284 20.74 -0.45 1.47
CA ALA A 284 21.19 -1.78 1.05
C ALA A 284 20.14 -2.50 0.18
N SER A 285 18.85 -2.28 0.44
CA SER A 285 17.76 -2.86 -0.35
C SER A 285 17.54 -2.13 -1.70
N PHE A 286 17.72 -0.81 -1.74
CA PHE A 286 17.51 -0.01 -2.96
C PHE A 286 18.73 0.04 -3.87
N ASP A 287 19.93 -0.08 -3.35
CA ASP A 287 21.19 -0.02 -4.10
C ASP A 287 21.57 -1.37 -4.75
N LEU A 288 20.69 -2.39 -4.66
CA LEU A 288 20.87 -3.66 -5.35
C LEU A 288 20.85 -3.46 -6.88
N PRO A 289 21.48 -4.38 -7.63
CA PRO A 289 21.71 -4.21 -9.07
C PRO A 289 20.45 -4.48 -9.90
N TYR A 290 19.39 -3.69 -9.67
CA TYR A 290 18.19 -3.73 -10.49
C TYR A 290 18.49 -3.29 -11.92
N THR A 291 17.99 -4.03 -12.91
CA THR A 291 18.03 -3.60 -14.31
C THR A 291 17.11 -2.41 -14.59
N ARG A 292 16.13 -2.18 -13.74
CA ARG A 292 15.03 -1.22 -13.87
C ARG A 292 14.17 -1.43 -15.12
N LEU A 293 14.18 -2.62 -15.69
CA LEU A 293 13.49 -2.97 -16.94
C LEU A 293 12.59 -4.21 -16.74
N PRO A 294 11.53 -4.36 -17.56
CA PRO A 294 10.81 -5.62 -17.67
C PRO A 294 11.72 -6.73 -18.16
N HIS A 295 11.49 -7.97 -17.73
CA HIS A 295 12.23 -9.12 -18.20
C HIS A 295 12.12 -9.26 -19.74
N PRO A 296 13.17 -9.68 -20.46
CA PRO A 296 13.21 -9.76 -21.94
C PRO A 296 12.09 -10.62 -22.56
N ARG A 297 11.48 -11.54 -21.80
CA ARG A 297 10.32 -12.32 -22.24
C ARG A 297 9.12 -11.47 -22.66
N TYR A 298 9.08 -10.19 -22.24
CA TYR A 298 8.01 -9.23 -22.56
C TYR A 298 8.41 -8.28 -23.71
N ARG A 299 9.48 -8.56 -24.43
CA ARG A 299 9.92 -7.72 -25.56
C ARG A 299 8.75 -7.48 -26.54
N GLY A 300 8.51 -6.22 -26.88
CA GLY A 300 7.40 -5.80 -27.74
C GLY A 300 6.03 -5.71 -27.08
N LYS A 301 5.94 -5.95 -25.76
CA LYS A 301 4.70 -5.80 -24.98
C LYS A 301 4.81 -4.65 -24.01
N ARG A 302 3.76 -3.87 -23.90
CA ARG A 302 3.67 -2.78 -22.93
C ARG A 302 3.16 -3.32 -21.59
N ILE A 303 3.79 -2.92 -20.49
CA ILE A 303 3.28 -3.18 -19.12
C ILE A 303 2.94 -1.82 -18.49
N PRO A 304 1.64 -1.50 -18.28
CA PRO A 304 1.25 -0.17 -17.81
C PRO A 304 1.88 0.23 -16.46
N ALA A 305 2.02 -0.71 -15.53
CA ALA A 305 2.68 -0.45 -14.24
C ALA A 305 4.15 -0.02 -14.43
N TYR A 306 4.88 -0.63 -15.36
CA TYR A 306 6.25 -0.22 -15.68
C TYR A 306 6.30 1.22 -16.22
N GLU A 307 5.39 1.57 -17.13
CA GLU A 307 5.32 2.94 -17.68
C GLU A 307 5.14 4.01 -16.59
N MET A 308 4.47 3.64 -15.49
CA MET A 308 4.25 4.56 -14.36
C MET A 308 5.49 4.76 -13.49
N ILE A 309 6.33 3.73 -13.35
CA ILE A 309 7.44 3.72 -12.39
C ILE A 309 8.83 3.85 -13.00
N ARG A 310 9.00 3.65 -14.30
CA ARG A 310 10.32 3.51 -14.96
C ARG A 310 11.32 4.63 -14.64
N HIS A 311 10.86 5.88 -14.55
CA HIS A 311 11.66 7.05 -14.22
C HIS A 311 11.28 7.65 -12.86
N SER A 312 10.69 6.86 -11.96
CA SER A 312 10.39 7.28 -10.58
C SER A 312 11.49 6.84 -9.62
N VAL A 313 11.67 7.59 -8.55
CA VAL A 313 12.59 7.28 -7.45
C VAL A 313 11.84 7.35 -6.14
N CYS A 314 11.78 6.23 -5.43
CA CYS A 314 11.16 6.14 -4.12
C CYS A 314 12.19 6.47 -3.04
N MET A 315 11.90 7.47 -2.21
CA MET A 315 12.86 8.01 -1.24
C MET A 315 12.71 7.44 0.16
N HIS A 316 11.56 6.86 0.48
CA HIS A 316 11.28 6.29 1.81
C HIS A 316 10.17 5.24 1.74
N ARG A 317 10.04 4.47 2.81
CA ARG A 317 8.92 3.55 3.09
C ARG A 317 8.18 3.99 4.34
N GLY A 318 6.98 3.47 4.53
CA GLY A 318 6.11 3.80 5.66
C GLY A 318 5.25 5.03 5.42
N CYS A 319 4.19 5.17 6.23
CA CYS A 319 3.29 6.32 6.20
C CYS A 319 2.58 6.48 7.55
N PHE A 320 2.84 7.58 8.25
CA PHE A 320 2.21 7.88 9.55
C PHE A 320 0.85 8.59 9.42
N GLY A 321 0.32 8.71 8.21
CA GLY A 321 -0.99 9.33 7.98
C GLY A 321 -2.14 8.57 8.62
N GLY A 322 -2.11 7.24 8.61
CA GLY A 322 -3.09 6.38 9.26
C GLY A 322 -4.52 6.59 8.77
N CYS A 323 -4.72 6.97 7.49
CA CYS A 323 -6.06 7.15 6.90
C CYS A 323 -6.88 5.86 7.04
N ALA A 324 -8.12 5.98 7.45
CA ALA A 324 -8.97 4.86 7.85
C ALA A 324 -9.24 3.81 6.76
N PHE A 325 -9.08 4.16 5.50
CA PHE A 325 -9.34 3.32 4.33
C PHE A 325 -8.06 2.80 3.64
N CYS A 326 -6.87 3.21 4.12
CA CYS A 326 -5.61 2.99 3.42
C CYS A 326 -4.83 1.81 4.02
N THR A 327 -4.30 0.95 3.17
CA THR A 327 -3.52 -0.23 3.57
C THR A 327 -2.02 0.03 3.69
N ILE A 328 -1.53 1.22 3.33
CA ILE A 328 -0.08 1.51 3.33
C ILE A 328 0.52 1.33 4.73
N SER A 329 -0.07 1.94 5.76
CA SER A 329 0.44 1.79 7.13
C SER A 329 0.26 0.37 7.67
N ALA A 330 -0.78 -0.35 7.24
CA ALA A 330 -0.99 -1.76 7.62
C ALA A 330 0.05 -2.71 7.01
N HIS A 331 0.62 -2.36 5.85
CA HIS A 331 1.62 -3.16 5.14
C HIS A 331 3.06 -2.65 5.33
N GLN A 332 3.30 -1.36 5.18
CA GLN A 332 4.65 -0.78 5.29
C GLN A 332 5.00 -0.27 6.69
N GLY A 333 4.02 -0.22 7.60
CA GLY A 333 4.18 0.37 8.93
C GLY A 333 3.97 1.88 8.96
N LYS A 334 3.87 2.39 10.19
CA LYS A 334 3.69 3.83 10.48
C LYS A 334 5.00 4.62 10.40
N PHE A 335 6.10 4.00 10.79
CA PHE A 335 7.38 4.69 10.90
C PHE A 335 8.04 4.86 9.53
N ILE A 336 8.59 6.05 9.31
CA ILE A 336 9.26 6.36 8.05
C ILE A 336 10.69 5.82 8.10
N ALA A 337 11.00 4.93 7.17
CA ALA A 337 12.35 4.45 6.91
C ALA A 337 12.85 5.12 5.62
N SER A 338 13.77 6.07 5.76
CA SER A 338 14.24 6.92 4.67
C SER A 338 15.60 6.48 4.15
N ARG A 339 15.78 6.60 2.86
CA ARG A 339 17.07 6.44 2.17
C ARG A 339 18.01 7.61 2.48
N SER A 340 19.31 7.37 2.35
CA SER A 340 20.31 8.45 2.30
C SER A 340 20.16 9.26 1.01
N LYS A 341 20.65 10.50 1.03
CA LYS A 341 20.74 11.34 -0.17
C LYS A 341 21.62 10.68 -1.22
N GLU A 342 22.72 10.06 -0.80
CA GLU A 342 23.70 9.37 -1.62
C GLU A 342 23.06 8.21 -2.40
N SER A 343 22.28 7.38 -1.74
CA SER A 343 21.53 6.28 -2.38
C SER A 343 20.51 6.83 -3.41
N ILE A 344 19.73 7.84 -3.04
CA ILE A 344 18.78 8.48 -3.96
C ILE A 344 19.49 9.03 -5.20
N MET A 345 20.61 9.74 -5.00
CA MET A 345 21.36 10.33 -6.11
C MET A 345 22.04 9.30 -7.01
N ARG A 346 22.46 8.13 -6.45
CA ARG A 346 22.94 7.00 -7.27
C ARG A 346 21.85 6.49 -8.20
N GLU A 347 20.65 6.27 -7.66
CA GLU A 347 19.51 5.79 -8.46
C GLU A 347 19.08 6.82 -9.51
N VAL A 348 19.02 8.12 -9.18
CA VAL A 348 18.72 9.18 -10.16
C VAL A 348 19.74 9.15 -11.30
N LYS A 349 21.04 9.00 -11.01
CA LYS A 349 22.08 8.88 -12.04
C LYS A 349 21.87 7.66 -12.93
N GLN A 350 21.49 6.50 -12.37
CA GLN A 350 21.13 5.32 -13.17
C GLN A 350 19.94 5.61 -14.09
N VAL A 351 18.89 6.25 -13.57
CA VAL A 351 17.73 6.66 -14.37
C VAL A 351 18.13 7.59 -15.53
N THR A 352 19.06 8.54 -15.29
CA THR A 352 19.52 9.45 -16.36
C THR A 352 20.31 8.74 -17.48
N GLN A 353 20.80 7.52 -17.23
CA GLN A 353 21.52 6.70 -18.20
C GLN A 353 20.61 5.73 -18.99
N MET A 354 19.31 5.64 -18.64
CA MET A 354 18.38 4.80 -19.37
C MET A 354 18.18 5.32 -20.80
N GLU A 355 18.15 4.42 -21.78
CA GLU A 355 18.06 4.74 -23.21
C GLU A 355 16.86 5.65 -23.57
N ASP A 356 15.74 5.45 -22.88
CA ASP A 356 14.50 6.19 -23.10
C ASP A 356 14.35 7.44 -22.23
N PHE A 357 15.37 7.80 -21.43
CA PHE A 357 15.32 8.97 -20.56
C PHE A 357 15.45 10.27 -21.38
N LYS A 358 14.46 11.16 -21.22
CA LYS A 358 14.38 12.43 -21.98
C LYS A 358 14.62 13.67 -21.12
N GLY A 359 15.18 13.50 -19.93
CA GLY A 359 15.47 14.57 -18.98
C GLY A 359 14.39 14.77 -17.91
N TYR A 360 13.43 13.87 -17.76
CA TYR A 360 12.32 14.03 -16.83
C TYR A 360 12.26 12.89 -15.81
N ILE A 361 12.47 13.22 -14.53
CA ILE A 361 12.13 12.31 -13.43
C ILE A 361 10.62 12.39 -13.19
N SER A 362 9.93 11.29 -13.35
CA SER A 362 8.44 11.27 -13.30
C SER A 362 7.88 11.41 -11.89
N ASP A 363 8.62 10.96 -10.88
CA ASP A 363 8.24 11.06 -9.46
C ASP A 363 9.49 11.00 -8.56
N LEU A 364 9.70 12.03 -7.76
CA LEU A 364 10.57 12.00 -6.58
C LEU A 364 9.66 11.94 -5.35
N GLY A 365 9.36 10.73 -4.87
CA GLY A 365 8.32 10.57 -3.90
C GLY A 365 8.46 9.32 -3.00
N GLY A 366 7.32 8.85 -2.54
CA GLY A 366 7.20 7.70 -1.67
C GLY A 366 5.73 7.36 -1.43
N PRO A 367 5.39 6.53 -0.43
CA PRO A 367 4.01 6.22 -0.07
C PRO A 367 3.17 7.47 0.23
N SER A 368 3.84 8.56 0.66
CA SER A 368 3.35 9.93 0.68
C SER A 368 4.51 10.82 0.25
N ALA A 369 4.30 11.70 -0.73
CA ALA A 369 5.38 12.44 -1.39
C ALA A 369 6.30 13.22 -0.43
N ASN A 370 5.75 13.76 0.64
CA ASN A 370 6.44 14.68 1.53
C ASN A 370 6.59 14.19 2.98
N MET A 371 6.90 12.89 3.15
CA MET A 371 7.24 12.33 4.48
C MET A 371 8.73 11.97 4.63
N TYR A 372 9.55 12.29 3.64
CA TYR A 372 10.97 11.98 3.65
C TYR A 372 11.68 12.55 4.89
N ARG A 373 12.37 11.67 5.63
CA ARG A 373 13.09 11.97 6.90
C ARG A 373 12.22 12.58 8.02
N MET A 374 10.91 12.43 7.95
CA MET A 374 10.03 12.86 9.03
C MET A 374 9.89 11.77 10.10
N HIS A 375 10.06 12.17 11.35
CA HIS A 375 9.96 11.30 12.53
C HIS A 375 9.63 12.15 13.77
N GLY A 376 9.54 11.55 14.94
CA GLY A 376 9.39 12.32 16.19
C GLY A 376 10.70 12.99 16.59
N HIS A 377 10.65 14.19 17.17
CA HIS A 377 11.82 14.85 17.76
C HIS A 377 12.45 13.97 18.85
N ASP A 378 11.63 13.38 19.70
CA ASP A 378 11.99 12.43 20.73
C ASP A 378 11.58 11.00 20.29
N LEU A 379 12.56 10.18 19.92
CA LEU A 379 12.34 8.81 19.46
C LEU A 379 11.91 7.87 20.60
N GLU A 380 12.32 8.14 21.86
CA GLU A 380 11.89 7.31 22.99
C GLU A 380 10.36 7.43 23.22
N ARG A 381 9.80 8.60 22.98
CA ARG A 381 8.35 8.76 22.98
C ARG A 381 7.69 7.99 21.83
N CYS A 382 8.33 7.94 20.66
CA CYS A 382 7.86 7.15 19.51
C CYS A 382 7.90 5.65 19.78
N ARG A 383 8.94 5.15 20.44
CA ARG A 383 9.09 3.72 20.81
C ARG A 383 7.95 3.23 21.71
N ARG A 384 7.43 4.08 22.58
CA ARG A 384 6.30 3.78 23.49
C ARG A 384 4.93 4.16 22.94
N CYS A 385 4.88 4.73 21.74
CA CYS A 385 3.66 5.29 21.18
C CYS A 385 2.70 4.20 20.68
N THR A 386 1.43 4.30 21.08
CA THR A 386 0.34 3.41 20.67
C THR A 386 -0.63 4.04 19.66
N ARG A 387 -0.41 5.31 19.27
CA ARG A 387 -1.29 6.00 18.31
C ARG A 387 -1.14 5.38 16.92
N PRO A 388 -2.22 5.06 16.22
CA PRO A 388 -2.16 4.54 14.85
C PRO A 388 -1.81 5.62 13.81
N SER A 389 -1.94 6.91 14.16
CA SER A 389 -1.63 8.03 13.28
C SER A 389 -0.88 9.14 14.03
N CYS A 390 0.11 9.76 13.37
CA CYS A 390 0.76 10.95 13.88
C CYS A 390 0.01 12.25 13.52
N LEU A 391 -1.02 12.16 12.68
CA LEU A 391 -1.77 13.33 12.17
C LEU A 391 -3.21 13.40 12.69
N HIS A 392 -3.78 12.30 13.16
CA HIS A 392 -5.16 12.24 13.63
C HIS A 392 -5.23 11.87 15.13
N PRO A 393 -6.17 12.44 15.90
CA PRO A 393 -7.14 13.49 15.57
C PRO A 393 -6.53 14.90 15.43
N LYS A 394 -5.32 15.09 15.91
CA LYS A 394 -4.49 16.30 15.74
C LYS A 394 -3.05 15.88 15.47
N PRO A 395 -2.26 16.68 14.76
CA PRO A 395 -0.84 16.44 14.59
C PRO A 395 -0.16 16.21 15.94
N CYS A 396 0.74 15.21 15.97
CA CYS A 396 1.46 14.86 17.19
C CYS A 396 2.43 16.01 17.57
N PRO A 397 2.41 16.51 18.80
CA PRO A 397 3.34 17.57 19.22
C PRO A 397 4.83 17.14 19.11
N ASN A 398 5.10 15.83 19.06
CA ASN A 398 6.44 15.27 18.87
C ASN A 398 6.82 15.13 17.39
N LEU A 399 5.94 15.48 16.44
CA LEU A 399 6.21 15.28 15.00
C LEU A 399 7.15 16.38 14.48
N ASN A 400 8.29 15.98 13.94
CA ASN A 400 9.12 16.80 13.08
C ASN A 400 8.56 16.78 11.65
N ASN A 401 8.04 17.91 11.16
CA ASN A 401 7.51 18.07 9.81
C ASN A 401 8.41 18.97 8.94
N ASP A 402 9.71 18.97 9.19
CA ASP A 402 10.69 19.76 8.46
C ASP A 402 10.88 19.27 7.01
N HIS A 403 10.60 20.11 6.03
CA HIS A 403 10.77 19.80 4.61
C HIS A 403 12.15 20.20 4.04
N ARG A 404 13.07 20.74 4.84
CA ARG A 404 14.43 21.12 4.36
C ARG A 404 15.19 19.93 3.75
N PRO A 405 15.17 18.70 4.37
CA PRO A 405 15.83 17.55 3.76
C PRO A 405 15.25 17.16 2.40
N LEU A 406 13.95 17.34 2.20
CA LEU A 406 13.28 17.05 0.94
C LEU A 406 13.63 18.11 -0.14
N LEU A 407 13.64 19.38 0.23
CA LEU A 407 14.08 20.47 -0.66
C LEU A 407 15.54 20.28 -1.11
N ASP A 408 16.42 19.84 -0.23
CA ASP A 408 17.82 19.54 -0.55
C ASP A 408 17.94 18.42 -1.61
N ILE A 409 17.09 17.38 -1.53
CA ILE A 409 17.01 16.36 -2.59
C ILE A 409 16.57 16.97 -3.92
N TYR A 410 15.50 17.77 -3.92
CA TYR A 410 14.98 18.39 -5.14
C TYR A 410 16.04 19.27 -5.81
N HIS A 411 16.69 20.14 -5.06
CA HIS A 411 17.77 21.00 -5.58
C HIS A 411 18.94 20.18 -6.13
N SER A 412 19.32 19.10 -5.45
CA SER A 412 20.44 18.25 -5.89
C SER A 412 20.13 17.48 -7.16
N VAL A 413 18.89 17.01 -7.32
CA VAL A 413 18.44 16.34 -8.56
C VAL A 413 18.33 17.31 -9.71
N ASP A 414 17.73 18.48 -9.49
CA ASP A 414 17.55 19.49 -10.54
C ASP A 414 18.88 20.15 -10.99
N ALA A 415 19.93 20.08 -10.15
CA ALA A 415 21.27 20.52 -10.50
C ALA A 415 22.02 19.56 -11.45
N LEU A 416 21.51 18.34 -11.67
CA LEU A 416 22.15 17.39 -12.60
C LEU A 416 21.96 17.84 -14.06
N PRO A 417 23.04 17.94 -14.87
CA PRO A 417 22.93 18.41 -16.27
C PRO A 417 21.98 17.58 -17.15
N ALA A 418 21.83 16.28 -16.84
CA ALA A 418 20.94 15.39 -17.58
C ALA A 418 19.45 15.59 -17.21
N VAL A 419 19.15 16.22 -16.08
CA VAL A 419 17.79 16.43 -15.60
C VAL A 419 17.28 17.80 -16.02
N LYS A 420 16.29 17.82 -16.88
CA LYS A 420 15.58 19.04 -17.27
C LYS A 420 14.55 19.46 -16.23
N LYS A 421 13.88 18.47 -15.61
CA LYS A 421 12.86 18.69 -14.59
C LYS A 421 12.61 17.41 -13.78
N SER A 422 12.40 17.58 -12.49
CA SER A 422 11.91 16.52 -11.63
C SER A 422 10.47 16.82 -11.18
N PHE A 423 9.62 15.81 -11.18
CA PHE A 423 8.22 15.94 -10.82
C PHE A 423 7.90 15.19 -9.53
N VAL A 424 6.82 15.58 -8.89
CA VAL A 424 6.17 14.87 -7.78
C VAL A 424 4.84 14.33 -8.29
N GLY A 425 4.80 13.04 -8.57
CA GLY A 425 3.61 12.30 -9.02
C GLY A 425 2.85 11.64 -7.89
N SER A 426 3.52 11.37 -6.78
CA SER A 426 2.95 10.80 -5.54
C SER A 426 2.03 11.81 -4.83
N GLY A 427 1.13 11.30 -3.97
CA GLY A 427 0.19 12.14 -3.23
C GLY A 427 0.86 13.03 -2.19
N VAL A 428 0.64 14.34 -2.30
CA VAL A 428 1.17 15.34 -1.37
C VAL A 428 0.23 15.50 -0.17
N ARG A 429 0.79 15.45 1.04
CA ARG A 429 0.11 15.76 2.30
C ARG A 429 0.28 17.25 2.61
N TYR A 430 -0.66 18.07 2.11
CA TYR A 430 -0.65 19.52 2.40
C TYR A 430 -0.83 19.85 3.88
N ASP A 431 -1.45 18.95 4.65
CA ASP A 431 -1.57 19.09 6.10
C ASP A 431 -0.23 19.04 6.84
N LEU A 432 0.79 18.38 6.28
CA LEU A 432 2.14 18.39 6.83
C LEU A 432 2.85 19.72 6.57
N SER A 433 2.81 20.20 5.32
CA SER A 433 3.50 21.43 4.92
C SER A 433 2.80 22.70 5.42
N MET A 434 1.53 22.61 5.80
CA MET A 434 0.77 23.72 6.37
C MET A 434 0.71 23.69 7.91
N HIS A 435 1.15 22.57 8.52
CA HIS A 435 1.21 22.47 9.98
C HIS A 435 2.33 23.33 10.53
N ARG A 436 1.98 24.25 11.44
CA ARG A 436 2.94 25.05 12.17
C ARG A 436 3.32 24.32 13.45
N ASN A 437 4.61 24.06 13.62
CA ASN A 437 5.12 23.37 14.82
C ASN A 437 5.70 24.32 15.88
N GLY A 438 5.69 25.63 15.62
CA GLY A 438 6.20 26.66 16.52
C GLY A 438 7.68 27.02 16.32
N ASP A 439 8.40 26.34 15.42
CA ASP A 439 9.74 26.72 14.97
C ASP A 439 9.62 27.61 13.73
N PRO A 440 10.01 28.91 13.82
CA PRO A 440 9.88 29.82 12.69
C PRO A 440 10.72 29.44 11.47
N GLU A 441 11.83 28.71 11.65
CA GLU A 441 12.65 28.24 10.51
C GLU A 441 11.98 27.09 9.77
N VAL A 442 11.45 26.12 10.50
CA VAL A 442 10.67 25.02 9.94
C VAL A 442 9.43 25.54 9.23
N ASP A 443 8.70 26.49 9.87
CA ASP A 443 7.50 27.09 9.27
C ASP A 443 7.82 27.84 7.95
N ARG A 444 8.97 28.56 7.88
CA ARG A 444 9.45 29.18 6.64
C ARG A 444 9.83 28.15 5.58
N ALA A 445 10.53 27.09 5.97
CA ALA A 445 10.91 26.00 5.07
C ALA A 445 9.68 25.28 4.50
N ASN A 446 8.65 25.05 5.30
CA ASN A 446 7.40 24.45 4.88
C ASN A 446 6.61 25.34 3.91
N ALA A 447 6.60 26.66 4.15
CA ALA A 447 6.02 27.63 3.20
C ALA A 447 6.78 27.65 1.86
N ARG A 448 8.12 27.62 1.93
CA ARG A 448 9.00 27.52 0.75
C ARG A 448 8.77 26.21 -0.01
N TYR A 449 8.62 25.08 0.70
CA TYR A 449 8.30 23.81 0.07
C TYR A 449 7.02 23.88 -0.77
N ASN A 450 5.95 24.48 -0.25
CA ASN A 450 4.70 24.63 -1.00
C ASN A 450 4.89 25.46 -2.27
N GLU A 451 5.64 26.56 -2.20
CA GLU A 451 5.92 27.42 -3.35
C GLU A 451 6.79 26.70 -4.40
N GLU A 452 7.89 26.07 -3.99
CA GLU A 452 8.80 25.35 -4.88
C GLU A 452 8.13 24.12 -5.51
N LEU A 453 7.38 23.33 -4.74
CA LEU A 453 6.59 22.21 -5.26
C LEU A 453 5.71 22.67 -6.43
N ILE A 454 4.90 23.69 -6.22
CA ILE A 454 3.96 24.18 -7.23
C ILE A 454 4.72 24.74 -8.42
N ARG A 455 5.77 25.54 -8.19
CA ARG A 455 6.51 26.22 -9.24
C ARG A 455 7.33 25.28 -10.12
N PHE A 456 7.98 24.29 -9.54
CA PHE A 456 9.01 23.52 -10.23
C PHE A 456 8.65 22.05 -10.45
N HIS A 457 7.88 21.43 -9.53
CA HIS A 457 7.72 19.97 -9.49
C HIS A 457 6.32 19.47 -9.88
N VAL A 458 5.46 20.36 -10.36
CA VAL A 458 4.13 19.99 -10.90
C VAL A 458 4.20 19.92 -12.43
N SER A 459 3.80 18.78 -13.00
CA SER A 459 3.79 18.54 -14.45
C SER A 459 2.55 19.13 -15.18
N GLY A 460 1.94 20.17 -14.62
CA GLY A 460 0.69 20.79 -15.11
C GLY A 460 -0.54 20.40 -14.28
N ARG A 461 -0.54 19.27 -13.59
CA ARG A 461 -1.66 18.80 -12.77
C ARG A 461 -1.16 18.27 -11.42
N LEU A 462 -1.53 18.95 -10.32
CA LEU A 462 -1.22 18.51 -8.98
C LEU A 462 -2.40 17.72 -8.39
N LYS A 463 -2.18 16.45 -8.10
CA LYS A 463 -3.16 15.58 -7.47
C LYS A 463 -3.07 15.72 -5.95
N VAL A 464 -4.18 15.98 -5.31
CA VAL A 464 -4.31 16.06 -3.84
C VAL A 464 -5.55 15.33 -3.38
N ALA A 465 -5.55 14.87 -2.14
CA ALA A 465 -6.56 13.97 -1.64
C ALA A 465 -7.29 14.57 -0.41
N PRO A 466 -8.20 15.56 -0.59
CA PRO A 466 -9.09 16.00 0.48
C PRO A 466 -10.09 14.90 0.90
N GLU A 467 -10.45 13.99 0.03
CA GLU A 467 -11.31 12.81 0.14
C GLU A 467 -12.79 13.12 0.34
N HIS A 468 -13.14 14.15 1.11
CA HIS A 468 -14.51 14.58 1.36
C HIS A 468 -14.56 16.07 1.75
N THR A 469 -15.76 16.62 1.90
CA THR A 469 -15.99 18.01 2.35
C THR A 469 -16.68 18.12 3.71
N SER A 470 -17.31 17.03 4.18
CA SER A 470 -17.96 16.95 5.50
C SER A 470 -16.93 16.62 6.57
N ASP A 471 -16.75 17.46 7.58
CA ASP A 471 -15.80 17.24 8.68
C ASP A 471 -16.17 15.99 9.50
N ALA A 472 -17.45 15.67 9.62
CA ALA A 472 -17.90 14.43 10.27
C ALA A 472 -17.37 13.18 9.53
N VAL A 473 -17.47 13.16 8.21
CA VAL A 473 -16.94 12.09 7.36
C VAL A 473 -15.41 12.08 7.39
N LEU A 474 -14.77 13.25 7.26
CA LEU A 474 -13.31 13.40 7.29
C LEU A 474 -12.70 12.94 8.61
N SER A 475 -13.38 13.19 9.75
CA SER A 475 -12.95 12.68 11.05
C SER A 475 -12.89 11.15 11.07
N VAL A 476 -13.90 10.47 10.52
CA VAL A 476 -13.89 8.99 10.40
C VAL A 476 -12.86 8.51 9.39
N MET A 477 -12.62 9.25 8.32
CA MET A 477 -11.55 8.98 7.36
C MET A 477 -10.14 9.21 7.93
N ARG A 478 -10.02 9.85 9.09
CA ARG A 478 -8.77 10.33 9.68
C ARG A 478 -8.03 11.30 8.75
N LYS A 479 -8.79 12.22 8.18
CA LYS A 479 -8.30 13.29 7.30
C LYS A 479 -8.50 14.66 7.95
N PRO A 480 -7.70 15.67 7.57
CA PRO A 480 -7.88 17.04 8.04
C PRO A 480 -9.19 17.63 7.55
N SER A 481 -9.69 18.68 8.24
CA SER A 481 -10.85 19.46 7.78
C SER A 481 -10.67 19.96 6.35
N PHE A 482 -11.77 20.03 5.59
CA PHE A 482 -11.78 20.56 4.23
C PHE A 482 -11.36 22.04 4.16
N ASP A 483 -11.48 22.79 5.23
CA ASP A 483 -11.01 24.18 5.29
C ASP A 483 -9.49 24.28 5.09
N LEU A 484 -8.72 23.28 5.51
CA LEU A 484 -7.28 23.24 5.23
C LEU A 484 -6.99 23.06 3.73
N PHE A 485 -7.81 22.27 3.04
CA PHE A 485 -7.71 22.15 1.57
C PHE A 485 -8.04 23.49 0.89
N ARG A 486 -9.06 24.23 1.36
CA ARG A 486 -9.35 25.56 0.82
C ARG A 486 -8.18 26.54 1.01
N GLN A 487 -7.49 26.45 2.15
CA GLN A 487 -6.29 27.25 2.39
C GLN A 487 -5.16 26.86 1.43
N PHE A 488 -4.92 25.56 1.23
CA PHE A 488 -3.93 25.07 0.28
C PHE A 488 -4.28 25.51 -1.16
N LYS A 489 -5.55 25.42 -1.56
CA LYS A 489 -5.99 25.92 -2.87
C LYS A 489 -5.66 27.40 -3.07
N ARG A 490 -5.88 28.24 -2.06
CA ARG A 490 -5.50 29.68 -2.14
C ARG A 490 -4.00 29.87 -2.32
N ILE A 491 -3.17 29.03 -1.70
CA ILE A 491 -1.71 29.06 -1.92
C ILE A 491 -1.40 28.67 -3.37
N PHE A 492 -2.00 27.57 -3.84
CA PHE A 492 -1.81 27.06 -5.20
C PHE A 492 -2.19 28.11 -6.25
N ASP A 493 -3.37 28.71 -6.13
CA ASP A 493 -3.87 29.73 -7.05
C ASP A 493 -2.94 30.98 -7.07
N ARG A 494 -2.53 31.46 -5.89
CA ARG A 494 -1.61 32.60 -5.75
C ARG A 494 -0.25 32.36 -6.41
N VAL A 495 0.31 31.15 -6.25
CA VAL A 495 1.59 30.78 -6.87
C VAL A 495 1.43 30.72 -8.39
N ASN A 496 0.33 30.11 -8.88
CA ASN A 496 0.04 30.07 -10.32
C ASN A 496 -0.10 31.46 -10.92
N GLU A 497 -0.83 32.37 -10.26
CA GLU A 497 -1.00 33.75 -10.70
C GLU A 497 0.33 34.50 -10.70
N ARG A 498 1.08 34.43 -9.59
CA ARG A 498 2.36 35.14 -9.41
C ARG A 498 3.43 34.77 -10.45
N TYR A 499 3.48 33.50 -10.84
CA TYR A 499 4.48 32.97 -11.76
C TYR A 499 3.92 32.66 -13.16
N HIS A 500 2.68 33.09 -13.44
CA HIS A 500 1.99 32.87 -14.72
C HIS A 500 1.97 31.41 -15.16
N LEU A 501 1.69 30.51 -14.21
CA LEU A 501 1.63 29.07 -14.46
C LEU A 501 0.21 28.69 -14.91
N ASN A 502 0.11 27.71 -15.80
CA ASN A 502 -1.17 27.16 -16.25
C ASN A 502 -1.35 25.73 -15.69
N GLN A 503 -1.44 25.62 -14.37
CA GLN A 503 -1.55 24.33 -13.69
C GLN A 503 -2.96 24.14 -13.12
N GLN A 504 -3.34 22.88 -12.93
CA GLN A 504 -4.63 22.48 -12.36
C GLN A 504 -4.44 21.71 -11.06
N LEU A 505 -5.24 22.04 -10.06
CA LEU A 505 -5.37 21.26 -8.84
C LEU A 505 -6.47 20.21 -9.03
N ILE A 506 -6.12 18.94 -8.87
CA ILE A 506 -7.04 17.80 -9.10
C ILE A 506 -7.35 17.14 -7.77
N PRO A 507 -8.51 17.44 -7.16
CA PRO A 507 -8.89 16.83 -5.90
C PRO A 507 -9.46 15.43 -6.09
N TYR A 508 -9.06 14.49 -5.22
CA TYR A 508 -9.65 13.16 -5.08
C TYR A 508 -10.78 13.17 -4.07
N PHE A 509 -11.89 12.51 -4.39
CA PHE A 509 -13.03 12.34 -3.50
C PHE A 509 -13.53 10.89 -3.46
N ILE A 510 -13.99 10.49 -2.26
CA ILE A 510 -14.51 9.15 -1.99
C ILE A 510 -15.97 9.26 -1.52
N SER A 511 -16.87 8.55 -2.19
CA SER A 511 -18.26 8.34 -1.73
C SER A 511 -18.40 7.03 -0.95
N SER A 512 -19.49 6.86 -0.25
CA SER A 512 -19.89 5.62 0.42
C SER A 512 -18.91 5.13 1.50
N HIS A 513 -18.02 5.99 1.99
CA HIS A 513 -17.19 5.70 3.16
C HIS A 513 -18.07 5.60 4.42
N PRO A 514 -17.73 4.78 5.43
CA PRO A 514 -18.42 4.82 6.72
C PRO A 514 -18.63 6.25 7.21
N ALA A 515 -19.79 6.53 7.77
CA ALA A 515 -20.37 7.83 8.14
C ALA A 515 -20.87 8.71 6.97
N CYS A 516 -20.51 8.45 5.71
CA CYS A 516 -20.96 9.25 4.58
C CYS A 516 -22.42 8.94 4.22
N ARG A 517 -23.28 9.91 4.32
CA ARG A 517 -24.71 9.86 3.94
C ARG A 517 -24.94 10.57 2.60
N GLU A 518 -26.10 10.36 2.01
CA GLU A 518 -26.48 11.01 0.74
C GLU A 518 -26.44 12.54 0.84
N VAL A 519 -26.81 13.11 2.00
CA VAL A 519 -26.78 14.57 2.24
C VAL A 519 -25.36 15.12 2.21
N ASP A 520 -24.38 14.39 2.76
CA ASP A 520 -22.98 14.81 2.75
C ASP A 520 -22.44 14.89 1.32
N MET A 521 -22.85 13.96 0.44
CA MET A 521 -22.49 13.99 -0.98
C MET A 521 -23.17 15.13 -1.74
N ALA A 522 -24.39 15.49 -1.35
CA ALA A 522 -25.09 16.63 -1.92
C ALA A 522 -24.40 17.96 -1.56
N GLU A 523 -23.95 18.10 -0.32
CA GLU A 523 -23.14 19.23 0.15
C GLU A 523 -21.79 19.29 -0.55
N LEU A 524 -21.12 18.14 -0.72
CA LEU A 524 -19.89 18.03 -1.49
C LEU A 524 -20.09 18.55 -2.92
N ALA A 525 -21.15 18.11 -3.60
CA ALA A 525 -21.45 18.56 -4.95
C ALA A 525 -21.65 20.09 -5.03
N ALA A 526 -22.41 20.68 -4.09
CA ALA A 526 -22.65 22.11 -4.05
C ALA A 526 -21.33 22.90 -3.80
N LEU A 527 -20.49 22.40 -2.89
CA LEU A 527 -19.24 23.05 -2.54
C LEU A 527 -18.18 22.94 -3.65
N THR A 528 -18.08 21.79 -4.30
CA THR A 528 -17.14 21.59 -5.44
C THR A 528 -17.57 22.42 -6.64
N LYS A 529 -18.86 22.63 -6.85
CA LYS A 529 -19.38 23.57 -7.85
C LYS A 529 -18.97 25.02 -7.52
N GLU A 530 -19.14 25.45 -6.28
CA GLU A 530 -18.74 26.79 -5.81
C GLU A 530 -17.24 27.05 -6.04
N LEU A 531 -16.39 26.01 -5.85
CA LEU A 531 -14.95 26.07 -6.07
C LEU A 531 -14.55 25.83 -7.53
N ASN A 532 -15.52 25.73 -8.44
CA ASN A 532 -15.33 25.51 -9.88
C ASN A 532 -14.53 24.22 -10.21
N PHE A 533 -14.75 23.14 -9.46
CA PHE A 533 -14.17 21.84 -9.78
C PHE A 533 -15.11 21.00 -10.67
N HIS A 534 -14.60 20.53 -11.79
CA HIS A 534 -15.14 19.38 -12.50
C HIS A 534 -14.45 18.13 -11.97
N LEU A 535 -15.20 17.27 -11.27
CA LEU A 535 -14.63 16.13 -10.58
C LEU A 535 -14.26 15.02 -11.58
N GLU A 536 -12.98 14.69 -11.65
CA GLU A 536 -12.43 13.64 -12.51
C GLU A 536 -11.97 12.41 -11.71
N GLN A 537 -11.41 12.65 -10.53
CA GLN A 537 -10.85 11.62 -9.67
C GLN A 537 -11.82 11.32 -8.53
N VAL A 538 -12.78 10.47 -8.82
CA VAL A 538 -13.83 10.07 -7.88
C VAL A 538 -13.89 8.56 -7.75
N GLN A 539 -14.02 8.10 -6.51
CA GLN A 539 -14.08 6.67 -6.19
C GLN A 539 -15.21 6.38 -5.21
N ASP A 540 -15.82 5.22 -5.35
CA ASP A 540 -16.63 4.67 -4.28
C ASP A 540 -15.70 3.91 -3.31
N PHE A 541 -15.97 4.02 -2.02
CA PHE A 541 -15.23 3.27 -1.02
C PHE A 541 -15.25 1.77 -1.33
N THR A 542 -14.08 1.17 -1.41
CA THR A 542 -13.89 -0.27 -1.58
C THR A 542 -13.35 -0.83 -0.29
N PRO A 543 -14.16 -1.59 0.47
CA PRO A 543 -13.67 -2.24 1.67
C PRO A 543 -12.48 -3.16 1.38
N THR A 544 -11.34 -2.83 1.94
CA THR A 544 -10.09 -3.59 1.79
C THR A 544 -9.71 -4.14 3.17
N PRO A 545 -9.39 -5.42 3.32
CA PRO A 545 -9.03 -6.00 4.61
C PRO A 545 -7.96 -5.20 5.36
N MET A 546 -7.93 -5.29 6.69
CA MET A 546 -6.98 -4.60 7.58
C MET A 546 -7.08 -3.07 7.54
N THR A 547 -8.26 -2.51 7.29
CA THR A 547 -8.49 -1.06 7.40
C THR A 547 -9.63 -0.75 8.37
N VAL A 548 -9.51 0.33 9.12
CA VAL A 548 -10.55 0.82 10.07
C VAL A 548 -11.90 0.93 9.38
N ALA A 549 -11.90 1.51 8.18
CA ALA A 549 -13.12 1.73 7.41
C ALA A 549 -13.80 0.41 7.00
N THR A 550 -13.03 -0.63 6.69
CA THR A 550 -13.59 -1.94 6.35
C THR A 550 -14.20 -2.63 7.56
N GLU A 551 -13.55 -2.53 8.72
CA GLU A 551 -14.11 -3.09 9.95
C GLU A 551 -15.37 -2.33 10.40
N ALA A 552 -15.37 -0.99 10.28
CA ALA A 552 -16.56 -0.19 10.51
C ALA A 552 -17.69 -0.55 9.54
N PHE A 553 -17.36 -0.76 8.26
CA PHE A 553 -18.32 -1.19 7.24
C PHE A 553 -18.94 -2.55 7.57
N TYR A 554 -18.12 -3.55 7.94
CA TYR A 554 -18.60 -4.89 8.26
C TYR A 554 -19.38 -4.95 9.57
N THR A 555 -18.84 -4.35 10.62
CA THR A 555 -19.39 -4.49 11.97
C THR A 555 -20.56 -3.54 12.24
N GLY A 556 -20.64 -2.43 11.53
CA GLY A 556 -21.55 -1.30 11.84
C GLY A 556 -21.11 -0.51 13.08
N LEU A 557 -19.89 -0.74 13.58
CA LEU A 557 -19.33 -0.11 14.77
C LEU A 557 -18.01 0.58 14.43
N HIS A 558 -17.76 1.74 15.03
CA HIS A 558 -16.43 2.34 14.98
C HIS A 558 -15.46 1.53 15.87
N PRO A 559 -14.36 0.92 15.35
CA PRO A 559 -13.55 -0.03 16.11
C PRO A 559 -12.97 0.49 17.43
N TYR A 560 -12.72 1.80 17.53
CA TYR A 560 -12.13 2.41 18.72
C TYR A 560 -13.16 2.84 19.76
N THR A 561 -14.30 3.36 19.34
CA THR A 561 -15.33 3.87 20.25
C THR A 561 -16.45 2.86 20.49
N LEU A 562 -16.56 1.83 19.65
CA LEU A 562 -17.63 0.82 19.61
C LEU A 562 -19.04 1.45 19.49
N GLN A 563 -19.12 2.69 19.04
CA GLN A 563 -20.39 3.34 18.74
C GLN A 563 -20.88 2.96 17.35
N PRO A 564 -22.20 2.84 17.17
CA PRO A 564 -22.80 2.59 15.86
C PRO A 564 -22.38 3.65 14.83
N ILE A 565 -22.10 3.20 13.62
CA ILE A 565 -21.72 4.05 12.50
C ILE A 565 -22.52 3.67 11.24
N TYR A 566 -23.06 4.69 10.55
CA TYR A 566 -23.78 4.47 9.30
C TYR A 566 -22.81 4.01 8.20
N CYS A 567 -23.22 3.00 7.42
CA CYS A 567 -22.52 2.53 6.25
C CYS A 567 -23.52 2.27 5.10
N ALA A 568 -23.18 2.69 3.89
CA ALA A 568 -23.96 2.40 2.69
C ALA A 568 -23.64 0.96 2.21
N HIS A 569 -24.48 0.01 2.55
CA HIS A 569 -24.28 -1.41 2.20
C HIS A 569 -24.85 -1.76 0.85
N SER A 570 -26.06 -1.28 0.55
CA SER A 570 -26.74 -1.64 -0.69
C SER A 570 -26.15 -0.91 -1.92
N LYS A 571 -26.33 -1.53 -3.07
CA LYS A 571 -25.94 -0.93 -4.36
C LYS A 571 -26.72 0.38 -4.62
N GLU A 572 -27.98 0.42 -4.21
CA GLU A 572 -28.87 1.56 -4.35
C GLU A 572 -28.36 2.75 -3.54
N GLU A 573 -27.95 2.54 -2.28
CA GLU A 573 -27.36 3.58 -1.43
C GLU A 573 -26.06 4.12 -2.01
N LYS A 574 -25.18 3.24 -2.50
CA LYS A 574 -23.93 3.65 -3.14
C LYS A 574 -24.16 4.47 -4.41
N LEU A 575 -25.06 4.04 -5.26
CA LEU A 575 -25.43 4.78 -6.47
C LEU A 575 -26.12 6.11 -6.15
N ALA A 576 -26.94 6.14 -5.09
CA ALA A 576 -27.58 7.37 -4.63
C ALA A 576 -26.54 8.41 -4.15
N GLN A 577 -25.44 7.98 -3.57
CA GLN A 577 -24.31 8.86 -3.22
C GLN A 577 -23.50 9.24 -4.44
N ARG A 578 -23.12 8.28 -5.28
CA ARG A 578 -22.23 8.49 -6.42
C ARG A 578 -22.75 9.50 -7.44
N LYS A 579 -24.06 9.57 -7.67
CA LYS A 579 -24.67 10.49 -8.66
C LYS A 579 -24.30 11.96 -8.44
N TYR A 580 -24.00 12.37 -7.18
CA TYR A 580 -23.65 13.75 -6.85
C TYR A 580 -22.27 14.17 -7.36
N PHE A 581 -21.36 13.26 -7.63
CA PHE A 581 -20.12 13.58 -8.32
C PHE A 581 -20.34 14.12 -9.73
N PHE A 582 -21.44 13.69 -10.37
CA PHE A 582 -21.80 14.02 -11.74
C PHE A 582 -23.05 14.93 -11.79
N TRP A 583 -23.19 15.82 -10.81
CA TRP A 583 -24.33 16.73 -10.70
C TRP A 583 -24.57 17.57 -11.96
N TYR A 584 -23.55 17.83 -12.76
CA TYR A 584 -23.57 18.59 -14.01
C TYR A 584 -24.12 17.78 -15.19
N ASP A 585 -24.15 16.46 -15.10
CA ASP A 585 -24.71 15.59 -16.13
C ASP A 585 -26.24 15.62 -16.09
N LYS A 586 -26.84 15.92 -17.25
CA LYS A 586 -28.28 16.06 -17.40
C LYS A 586 -29.06 14.80 -17.00
N GLN A 587 -28.48 13.60 -17.18
CA GLN A 587 -29.12 12.34 -16.81
C GLN A 587 -29.37 12.21 -15.30
N TYR A 588 -28.58 12.83 -14.46
CA TYR A 588 -28.73 12.74 -13.00
C TYR A 588 -29.57 13.89 -12.41
N LYS A 589 -29.78 15.01 -13.14
CA LYS A 589 -30.44 16.22 -12.63
C LYS A 589 -31.81 15.93 -12.00
N ALA A 590 -32.68 15.22 -12.70
CA ALA A 590 -34.03 14.94 -12.21
C ALA A 590 -34.02 14.06 -10.95
N SER A 591 -33.14 13.06 -10.89
CA SER A 591 -32.99 12.17 -9.74
C SER A 591 -32.40 12.90 -8.53
N ILE A 592 -31.41 13.78 -8.73
CA ILE A 592 -30.81 14.62 -7.67
C ILE A 592 -31.84 15.56 -7.09
N ILE A 593 -32.62 16.29 -7.93
CA ILE A 593 -33.67 17.20 -7.46
C ILE A 593 -34.73 16.44 -6.64
N ARG A 594 -35.15 15.25 -7.09
CA ARG A 594 -36.11 14.41 -6.36
C ARG A 594 -35.56 14.01 -4.98
N SER A 595 -34.32 13.55 -4.91
CA SER A 595 -33.67 13.20 -3.64
C SER A 595 -33.54 14.40 -2.70
N LEU A 596 -33.12 15.55 -3.20
CA LEU A 596 -32.98 16.78 -2.41
C LEU A 596 -34.33 17.29 -1.86
N LYS A 597 -35.40 17.20 -2.65
CA LYS A 597 -36.77 17.48 -2.18
C LYS A 597 -37.19 16.54 -1.05
N LYS A 598 -36.92 15.22 -1.19
CA LYS A 598 -37.21 14.22 -0.15
C LYS A 598 -36.44 14.51 1.14
N MET A 599 -35.20 14.96 1.03
CA MET A 599 -34.36 15.36 2.17
C MET A 599 -34.68 16.77 2.70
N ARG A 600 -35.64 17.51 2.12
CA ARG A 600 -35.97 18.90 2.43
C ARG A 600 -34.81 19.88 2.27
N ARG A 601 -33.86 19.60 1.37
CA ARG A 601 -32.68 20.41 1.09
C ARG A 601 -32.87 21.28 -0.16
N ASN A 602 -33.90 22.14 -0.15
CA ASN A 602 -34.16 23.09 -1.23
C ASN A 602 -33.06 24.13 -1.40
N ASP A 603 -32.30 24.40 -0.35
CA ASP A 603 -31.09 25.23 -0.38
C ASP A 603 -30.06 24.68 -1.36
N LEU A 604 -29.82 23.38 -1.36
CA LEU A 604 -28.88 22.71 -2.26
C LEU A 604 -29.39 22.65 -3.71
N ILE A 605 -30.70 22.54 -3.90
CA ILE A 605 -31.30 22.63 -5.26
C ILE A 605 -30.96 23.98 -5.89
N LYS A 606 -31.15 25.08 -5.14
CA LYS A 606 -30.83 26.43 -5.62
C LYS A 606 -29.34 26.61 -5.92
N LYS A 607 -28.45 26.03 -5.10
CA LYS A 607 -27.01 26.07 -5.32
C LYS A 607 -26.59 25.27 -6.56
N LEU A 608 -27.08 24.04 -6.72
CA LEU A 608 -26.71 23.18 -7.85
C LEU A 608 -27.38 23.60 -9.15
N TYR A 609 -28.63 24.06 -9.11
CA TYR A 609 -29.44 24.35 -10.29
C TYR A 609 -30.17 25.70 -10.15
N PRO A 610 -29.44 26.84 -10.18
CA PRO A 610 -30.01 28.17 -9.94
C PRO A 610 -31.06 28.61 -10.97
N LYS A 611 -31.12 27.98 -12.15
CA LYS A 611 -32.05 28.26 -13.24
C LYS A 611 -33.04 27.12 -13.49
N GLY A 612 -33.28 26.26 -12.49
CA GLY A 612 -34.13 25.07 -12.61
C GLY A 612 -35.49 25.20 -11.96
#